data_0a7e35373a64a22658fd4c6102c71e4c
#
_entry.id   0a7e35373a64a22658fd4c6102c71e4c
#
_cell.length_a   1.000
_cell.length_b   1.000
_cell.length_c   1.000
_cell.angle_alpha   90.00
_cell.angle_beta   90.00
_cell.angle_gamma   90.00
#
_symmetry.space_group_name_H-M   'P 1'
#
loop_
_entity.id
_entity.type
_entity.pdbx_description
1 polymer ?
#
loop_
_entity_poly.entity_id
_entity_poly.type
_entity_poly.pdbx_seq_one_letter_code
_entity_poly.pdbx_strand_id
1 'polypeptide(L)'
;ADVKKITETVIGFFEPKKGKCPAGDEYTFLLNVTSNAAGGLEHANSTALAAPRKWLPCTHDKKRTDNYVQLLTLFAHEYFHTWLVKRIKPAAFIDADFSEEAYTSLLWLFEGFTSYYESMLVRRAGLIDDEVLGKLLSKDLKAVVETPAHMAQSLSQASFDAWIKFYKPSANSVNAHVSYYRQGALAAWVLDAEIRRKTKSLSLIHISEP
;
A
#
# COMPACT_ATOMS: atom_id res chain seq x y z
N ALA A 1 -15.75 8.06 -10.80
CA ALA A 1 -15.19 7.46 -12.03
C ALA A 1 -13.83 6.79 -11.75
N ASP A 2 -12.85 7.51 -11.16
CA ASP A 2 -11.48 7.00 -11.00
C ASP A 2 -11.38 5.87 -9.97
N VAL A 3 -12.08 5.96 -8.83
CA VAL A 3 -12.14 4.86 -7.83
C VAL A 3 -12.67 3.57 -8.45
N LYS A 4 -13.72 3.65 -9.30
CA LYS A 4 -14.23 2.49 -10.03
C LYS A 4 -13.16 1.83 -10.90
N LYS A 5 -12.36 2.63 -11.64
CA LYS A 5 -11.24 2.08 -12.44
C LYS A 5 -10.21 1.37 -11.58
N ILE A 6 -9.89 1.93 -10.40
CA ILE A 6 -8.97 1.32 -9.45
C ILE A 6 -9.52 -0.03 -8.99
N THR A 7 -10.76 -0.05 -8.48
CA THR A 7 -11.37 -1.30 -7.96
C THR A 7 -11.47 -2.39 -9.02
N GLU A 8 -11.92 -2.05 -10.23
CA GLU A 8 -11.97 -2.99 -11.36
C GLU A 8 -10.57 -3.52 -11.73
N THR A 9 -9.54 -2.66 -11.69
CA THR A 9 -8.17 -3.05 -11.96
C THR A 9 -7.62 -3.98 -10.88
N VAL A 10 -7.89 -3.71 -9.60
CA VAL A 10 -7.47 -4.56 -8.47
C VAL A 10 -8.18 -5.91 -8.52
N ILE A 11 -9.50 -5.94 -8.79
CA ILE A 11 -10.24 -7.19 -8.96
C ILE A 11 -9.64 -8.01 -10.11
N GLY A 12 -9.42 -7.40 -11.27
CA GLY A 12 -8.83 -8.09 -12.43
C GLY A 12 -7.39 -8.55 -12.21
N PHE A 13 -6.69 -7.92 -11.26
CA PHE A 13 -5.34 -8.32 -10.87
C PHE A 13 -5.33 -9.60 -10.03
N PHE A 14 -6.22 -9.72 -9.05
CA PHE A 14 -6.29 -10.88 -8.17
C PHE A 14 -7.21 -11.99 -8.66
N GLU A 15 -8.27 -11.64 -9.39
CA GLU A 15 -9.32 -12.58 -9.80
C GLU A 15 -9.55 -12.53 -11.33
N PRO A 16 -8.51 -12.81 -12.14
CA PRO A 16 -8.57 -12.60 -13.59
C PRO A 16 -9.64 -13.47 -14.28
N LYS A 17 -10.00 -14.62 -13.67
CA LYS A 17 -11.01 -15.55 -14.22
C LYS A 17 -12.40 -15.33 -13.64
N LYS A 18 -12.51 -14.91 -12.39
CA LYS A 18 -13.79 -14.79 -11.66
C LYS A 18 -14.37 -13.38 -11.69
N GLY A 19 -13.52 -12.36 -11.72
CA GLY A 19 -13.92 -10.96 -11.75
C GLY A 19 -14.74 -10.49 -10.55
N LYS A 20 -14.71 -11.22 -9.42
CA LYS A 20 -15.52 -10.94 -8.23
C LYS A 20 -14.63 -10.54 -7.05
N CYS A 21 -15.03 -9.44 -6.38
CA CYS A 21 -14.42 -9.02 -5.15
C CYS A 21 -14.73 -10.01 -4.01
N PRO A 22 -13.75 -10.44 -3.21
CA PRO A 22 -13.98 -11.27 -2.03
C PRO A 22 -14.81 -10.60 -0.95
N ALA A 23 -14.89 -9.28 -0.93
CA ALA A 23 -15.72 -8.52 0.00
C ALA A 23 -17.24 -8.64 -0.28
N GLY A 24 -17.64 -9.29 -1.39
CA GLY A 24 -19.03 -9.44 -1.82
C GLY A 24 -19.41 -8.47 -2.92
N ASP A 25 -20.71 -8.19 -3.05
CA ASP A 25 -21.27 -7.38 -4.13
C ASP A 25 -21.15 -5.87 -3.87
N GLU A 26 -20.88 -5.47 -2.63
CA GLU A 26 -20.75 -4.07 -2.23
C GLU A 26 -19.47 -3.82 -1.43
N TYR A 27 -18.81 -2.69 -1.71
CA TYR A 27 -17.68 -2.18 -0.94
C TYR A 27 -17.83 -0.68 -0.68
N THR A 28 -17.70 -0.27 0.57
CA THR A 28 -17.92 1.11 0.98
C THR A 28 -16.61 1.83 1.28
N PHE A 29 -16.36 2.95 0.63
CA PHE A 29 -15.28 3.88 0.96
C PHE A 29 -15.83 5.03 1.80
N LEU A 30 -15.39 5.15 3.05
CA LEU A 30 -15.75 6.24 3.97
C LEU A 30 -14.61 7.27 3.96
N LEU A 31 -14.78 8.39 3.24
CA LEU A 31 -13.75 9.43 3.14
C LEU A 31 -14.03 10.59 4.07
N ASN A 32 -13.21 10.74 5.10
CA ASN A 32 -13.18 11.94 5.95
C ASN A 32 -12.20 12.97 5.38
N VAL A 33 -12.73 14.14 5.00
CA VAL A 33 -11.92 15.24 4.46
C VAL A 33 -11.43 16.12 5.60
N THR A 34 -10.11 16.19 5.77
CA THR A 34 -9.42 16.84 6.87
C THR A 34 -8.65 18.09 6.39
N SER A 35 -8.06 18.83 7.33
CA SER A 35 -7.12 19.91 6.99
C SER A 35 -5.74 19.36 6.56
N ASN A 36 -5.20 18.34 7.25
CA ASN A 36 -3.82 17.85 7.05
C ASN A 36 -3.62 16.37 7.36
N ALA A 37 -4.57 15.68 7.98
CA ALA A 37 -4.44 14.25 8.28
C ALA A 37 -4.64 13.41 7.02
N ALA A 38 -3.85 12.34 6.87
CA ALA A 38 -3.97 11.36 5.81
C ALA A 38 -3.74 9.96 6.38
N GLY A 39 -4.44 8.97 5.83
CA GLY A 39 -4.32 7.56 6.19
C GLY A 39 -5.58 6.79 5.84
N GLY A 40 -5.52 5.50 6.00
CA GLY A 40 -6.66 4.61 5.82
C GLY A 40 -6.62 3.47 6.84
N LEU A 41 -7.75 2.78 6.93
CA LEU A 41 -7.88 1.55 7.70
C LEU A 41 -8.87 0.64 6.99
N GLU A 42 -8.35 -0.44 6.51
CA GLU A 42 -9.08 -1.46 5.78
C GLU A 42 -10.00 -2.28 6.68
N HIS A 43 -11.16 -2.64 6.14
CA HIS A 43 -12.15 -3.52 6.77
C HIS A 43 -12.56 -4.64 5.78
N ALA A 44 -13.36 -5.58 6.22
CA ALA A 44 -13.73 -6.74 5.41
C ALA A 44 -14.42 -6.38 4.07
N ASN A 45 -15.30 -5.37 4.08
CA ASN A 45 -16.07 -4.89 2.93
C ASN A 45 -16.16 -3.36 2.87
N SER A 46 -15.27 -2.66 3.55
CA SER A 46 -15.22 -1.21 3.57
C SER A 46 -13.84 -0.73 3.95
N THR A 47 -13.59 0.57 3.81
CA THR A 47 -12.41 1.23 4.36
C THR A 47 -12.75 2.61 4.86
N ALA A 48 -12.15 2.99 5.99
CA ALA A 48 -12.17 4.35 6.49
C ALA A 48 -10.90 5.09 6.02
N LEU A 49 -11.09 6.22 5.38
CA LEU A 49 -10.04 7.05 4.79
C LEU A 49 -10.05 8.45 5.41
N ALA A 50 -8.89 9.01 5.66
CA ALA A 50 -8.70 10.41 5.94
C ALA A 50 -7.80 11.02 4.87
N ALA A 51 -8.20 12.17 4.30
CA ALA A 51 -7.37 12.86 3.32
C ALA A 51 -7.48 14.37 3.46
N PRO A 52 -6.37 15.12 3.30
CA PRO A 52 -6.40 16.56 3.28
C PRO A 52 -7.28 17.07 2.14
N ARG A 53 -8.05 18.13 2.38
CA ARG A 53 -8.89 18.78 1.34
C ARG A 53 -8.12 19.06 0.05
N LYS A 54 -6.84 19.43 0.13
CA LYS A 54 -5.97 19.70 -1.03
C LYS A 54 -5.71 18.48 -1.93
N TRP A 55 -6.03 17.26 -1.46
CA TRP A 55 -5.90 16.04 -2.25
C TRP A 55 -7.13 15.78 -3.12
N LEU A 56 -8.25 16.46 -2.86
CA LEU A 56 -9.44 16.32 -3.71
C LEU A 56 -9.21 16.97 -5.08
N PRO A 57 -9.76 16.38 -6.16
CA PRO A 57 -9.67 16.97 -7.48
C PRO A 57 -10.49 18.26 -7.53
N CYS A 58 -10.00 19.25 -8.28
CA CYS A 58 -10.74 20.44 -8.59
C CYS A 58 -11.30 20.37 -10.02
N THR A 59 -12.48 20.89 -10.25
CA THR A 59 -13.13 20.92 -11.58
C THR A 59 -12.35 21.71 -12.63
N HIS A 60 -11.44 22.58 -12.19
CA HIS A 60 -10.59 23.39 -13.05
C HIS A 60 -9.23 22.72 -13.36
N ASP A 61 -8.91 21.58 -12.73
CA ASP A 61 -7.66 20.88 -12.95
C ASP A 61 -7.61 20.29 -14.37
N LYS A 62 -6.68 20.77 -15.18
CA LYS A 62 -6.45 20.24 -16.55
C LYS A 62 -5.77 18.87 -16.55
N LYS A 63 -5.03 18.54 -15.47
CA LYS A 63 -4.32 17.27 -15.25
C LYS A 63 -4.53 16.84 -13.80
N ARG A 64 -4.33 15.56 -13.53
CA ARG A 64 -4.29 15.07 -12.14
C ARG A 64 -3.09 15.66 -11.44
N THR A 65 -3.35 16.34 -10.32
CA THR A 65 -2.30 16.91 -9.48
C THR A 65 -1.58 15.80 -8.69
N ASP A 66 -0.35 16.05 -8.25
CA ASP A 66 0.39 15.10 -7.41
C ASP A 66 -0.38 14.80 -6.11
N ASN A 67 -1.08 15.78 -5.56
CA ASN A 67 -1.95 15.60 -4.42
C ASN A 67 -3.13 14.66 -4.70
N TYR A 68 -3.76 14.78 -5.85
CA TYR A 68 -4.84 13.86 -6.23
C TYR A 68 -4.32 12.46 -6.50
N VAL A 69 -3.11 12.34 -7.06
CA VAL A 69 -2.44 11.03 -7.21
C VAL A 69 -2.24 10.35 -5.86
N GLN A 70 -1.84 11.09 -4.80
CA GLN A 70 -1.74 10.53 -3.43
C GLN A 70 -3.09 9.99 -2.93
N LEU A 71 -4.20 10.65 -3.25
CA LEU A 71 -5.52 10.13 -2.89
C LEU A 71 -5.86 8.85 -3.68
N LEU A 72 -5.51 8.79 -4.95
CA LEU A 72 -5.75 7.61 -5.78
C LEU A 72 -4.93 6.40 -5.31
N THR A 73 -3.66 6.61 -4.95
CA THR A 73 -2.83 5.53 -4.38
C THR A 73 -3.38 5.06 -3.04
N LEU A 74 -3.87 5.96 -2.18
CA LEU A 74 -4.52 5.58 -0.92
C LEU A 74 -5.77 4.72 -1.16
N PHE A 75 -6.64 5.06 -2.12
CA PHE A 75 -7.77 4.20 -2.49
C PHE A 75 -7.33 2.82 -2.96
N ALA A 76 -6.27 2.76 -3.76
CA ALA A 76 -5.72 1.49 -4.25
C ALA A 76 -5.13 0.66 -3.12
N HIS A 77 -4.39 1.29 -2.19
CA HIS A 77 -3.79 0.68 -1.01
C HIS A 77 -4.84 -0.05 -0.16
N GLU A 78 -5.83 0.71 0.29
CA GLU A 78 -6.87 0.17 1.17
C GLU A 78 -7.73 -0.89 0.49
N TYR A 79 -8.00 -0.75 -0.80
CA TYR A 79 -8.76 -1.75 -1.52
C TYR A 79 -7.95 -3.03 -1.78
N PHE A 80 -6.64 -2.92 -1.95
CA PHE A 80 -5.73 -4.06 -2.09
C PHE A 80 -5.76 -4.97 -0.86
N HIS A 81 -5.92 -4.38 0.33
CA HIS A 81 -6.05 -5.10 1.58
C HIS A 81 -7.25 -6.05 1.65
N THR A 82 -8.24 -5.93 0.77
CA THR A 82 -9.32 -6.91 0.64
C THR A 82 -8.77 -8.32 0.42
N TRP A 83 -7.64 -8.47 -0.27
CA TRP A 83 -6.93 -9.74 -0.45
C TRP A 83 -5.79 -9.88 0.54
N LEU A 84 -4.84 -8.97 0.50
CA LEU A 84 -3.65 -8.97 1.34
C LEU A 84 -3.90 -8.07 2.55
N VAL A 85 -4.50 -8.53 3.45
CA VAL A 85 -4.56 -8.81 4.88
C VAL A 85 -5.94 -9.38 5.27
N LYS A 86 -7.02 -9.09 4.53
CA LYS A 86 -8.34 -9.61 4.95
C LYS A 86 -8.51 -11.09 4.62
N ARG A 87 -7.91 -11.58 3.55
CA ARG A 87 -7.93 -13.02 3.20
C ARG A 87 -6.63 -13.72 3.51
N ILE A 88 -5.51 -13.14 3.09
CA ILE A 88 -4.17 -13.64 3.40
C ILE A 88 -3.63 -12.74 4.49
N LYS A 89 -3.47 -13.26 5.70
CA LYS A 89 -3.06 -12.49 6.88
C LYS A 89 -1.96 -13.20 7.67
N PRO A 90 -1.18 -12.46 8.48
CA PRO A 90 -0.25 -13.09 9.43
C PRO A 90 -1.00 -14.03 10.36
N ALA A 91 -0.39 -15.16 10.73
CA ALA A 91 -0.97 -16.09 11.70
C ALA A 91 -1.32 -15.38 13.02
N ALA A 92 -0.51 -14.43 13.45
CA ALA A 92 -0.76 -13.62 14.64
C ALA A 92 -2.05 -12.77 14.58
N PHE A 93 -2.64 -12.57 13.39
CA PHE A 93 -3.86 -11.78 13.23
C PHE A 93 -5.13 -12.64 13.11
N ILE A 94 -5.00 -13.98 13.09
CA ILE A 94 -6.17 -14.87 12.93
C ILE A 94 -7.10 -14.74 14.11
N ASP A 95 -6.55 -14.83 15.31
CA ASP A 95 -7.28 -14.78 16.58
C ASP A 95 -6.92 -13.54 17.42
N ALA A 96 -6.50 -12.45 16.77
CA ALA A 96 -6.09 -11.23 17.45
C ALA A 96 -7.27 -10.59 18.19
N ASP A 97 -7.07 -10.24 19.46
CA ASP A 97 -7.96 -9.37 20.19
C ASP A 97 -7.72 -7.92 19.79
N PHE A 98 -8.72 -7.28 19.19
CA PHE A 98 -8.64 -5.88 18.74
C PHE A 98 -8.62 -4.86 19.89
N SER A 99 -8.73 -5.30 21.14
CA SER A 99 -8.54 -4.44 22.32
C SER A 99 -7.07 -4.26 22.71
N GLU A 100 -6.17 -5.07 22.13
CA GLU A 100 -4.73 -5.05 22.38
C GLU A 100 -3.93 -4.94 21.09
N GLU A 101 -2.63 -4.58 21.21
CA GLU A 101 -1.73 -4.53 20.06
C GLU A 101 -1.37 -5.94 19.59
N ALA A 102 -1.59 -6.24 18.31
CA ALA A 102 -1.17 -7.48 17.68
C ALA A 102 0.23 -7.35 17.09
N TYR A 103 1.20 -8.06 17.62
CA TYR A 103 2.59 -8.03 17.17
C TYR A 103 2.86 -9.06 16.07
N THR A 104 3.49 -8.64 14.99
CA THR A 104 3.95 -9.52 13.92
C THR A 104 5.24 -8.98 13.29
N SER A 105 6.11 -9.88 12.87
CA SER A 105 7.32 -9.54 12.11
C SER A 105 7.08 -9.38 10.60
N LEU A 106 5.81 -9.42 10.16
CA LEU A 106 5.44 -9.51 8.74
C LEU A 106 4.75 -8.27 8.17
N LEU A 107 4.59 -7.15 8.93
CA LEU A 107 3.96 -5.95 8.38
C LEU A 107 4.65 -5.46 7.10
N TRP A 108 5.96 -5.60 7.00
CA TRP A 108 6.71 -5.23 5.78
C TRP A 108 6.24 -5.98 4.54
N LEU A 109 5.76 -7.21 4.70
CA LEU A 109 5.19 -7.99 3.59
C LEU A 109 3.78 -7.48 3.28
N PHE A 110 2.92 -7.37 4.28
CA PHE A 110 1.53 -7.01 4.08
C PHE A 110 1.36 -5.55 3.67
N GLU A 111 2.07 -4.63 4.29
CA GLU A 111 2.03 -3.20 3.99
C GLU A 111 2.98 -2.81 2.86
N GLY A 112 4.18 -3.37 2.88
CA GLY A 112 5.18 -3.05 1.86
C GLY A 112 4.79 -3.53 0.47
N PHE A 113 4.23 -4.73 0.34
CA PHE A 113 3.73 -5.22 -0.95
C PHE A 113 2.52 -4.40 -1.41
N THR A 114 1.61 -4.08 -0.50
CA THR A 114 0.49 -3.20 -0.80
C THR A 114 0.97 -1.84 -1.30
N SER A 115 1.96 -1.23 -0.62
CA SER A 115 2.57 0.05 -1.03
C SER A 115 3.28 -0.03 -2.38
N TYR A 116 3.91 -1.16 -2.72
CA TYR A 116 4.47 -1.37 -4.05
C TYR A 116 3.38 -1.44 -5.13
N TYR A 117 2.35 -2.25 -4.89
CA TYR A 117 1.31 -2.47 -5.89
C TYR A 117 0.31 -1.32 -6.01
N GLU A 118 0.08 -0.48 -4.99
CA GLU A 118 -0.85 0.65 -5.06
C GLU A 118 -0.55 1.56 -6.26
N SER A 119 0.72 1.97 -6.41
CA SER A 119 1.16 2.83 -7.52
C SER A 119 1.10 2.11 -8.87
N MET A 120 1.51 0.84 -8.90
CA MET A 120 1.46 0.01 -10.11
C MET A 120 0.03 -0.19 -10.62
N LEU A 121 -0.92 -0.38 -9.71
CA LEU A 121 -2.33 -0.57 -10.04
C LEU A 121 -3.01 0.73 -10.49
N VAL A 122 -2.68 1.86 -9.89
CA VAL A 122 -3.12 3.19 -10.37
C VAL A 122 -2.60 3.46 -11.79
N ARG A 123 -1.35 3.03 -12.09
CA ARG A 123 -0.79 3.09 -13.44
C ARG A 123 -1.53 2.16 -14.42
N ARG A 124 -1.82 0.91 -14.01
CA ARG A 124 -2.59 -0.06 -14.81
C ARG A 124 -4.02 0.42 -15.08
N ALA A 125 -4.63 1.12 -14.15
CA ALA A 125 -5.95 1.74 -14.30
C ALA A 125 -5.96 2.92 -15.30
N GLY A 126 -4.79 3.30 -15.84
CA GLY A 126 -4.65 4.42 -16.78
C GLY A 126 -4.86 5.78 -16.11
N LEU A 127 -4.62 5.88 -14.80
CA LEU A 127 -4.82 7.11 -14.04
C LEU A 127 -3.55 7.93 -13.88
N ILE A 128 -2.39 7.31 -14.02
CA ILE A 128 -1.08 7.96 -14.10
C ILE A 128 -0.29 7.33 -15.26
N ASP A 129 0.74 8.02 -15.74
CA ASP A 129 1.68 7.54 -16.74
C ASP A 129 2.98 6.99 -16.11
N ASP A 130 3.90 6.53 -16.94
CA ASP A 130 5.17 5.96 -16.49
C ASP A 130 6.10 7.01 -15.87
N GLU A 131 5.99 8.28 -16.27
CA GLU A 131 6.76 9.38 -15.68
C GLU A 131 6.34 9.61 -14.24
N VAL A 132 5.03 9.70 -13.98
CA VAL A 132 4.48 9.86 -12.62
C VAL A 132 4.79 8.64 -11.76
N LEU A 133 4.64 7.42 -12.28
CA LEU A 133 5.04 6.20 -11.57
C LEU A 133 6.53 6.23 -11.20
N GLY A 134 7.40 6.60 -12.13
CA GLY A 134 8.84 6.73 -11.89
C GLY A 134 9.17 7.73 -10.79
N LYS A 135 8.45 8.86 -10.72
CA LYS A 135 8.59 9.85 -9.65
C LYS A 135 8.19 9.28 -8.27
N LEU A 136 7.09 8.53 -8.20
CA LEU A 136 6.65 7.89 -6.95
C LEU A 136 7.69 6.88 -6.44
N LEU A 137 8.13 5.97 -7.28
CA LEU A 137 9.15 4.96 -6.93
C LEU A 137 10.49 5.61 -6.54
N SER A 138 10.92 6.64 -7.28
CA SER A 138 12.15 7.37 -6.97
C SER A 138 12.08 8.10 -5.63
N LYS A 139 10.92 8.64 -5.28
CA LYS A 139 10.69 9.30 -3.98
C LYS A 139 10.84 8.30 -2.83
N ASP A 140 10.29 7.09 -2.96
CA ASP A 140 10.38 6.07 -1.93
C ASP A 140 11.79 5.50 -1.82
N LEU A 141 12.45 5.24 -2.95
CA LEU A 141 13.86 4.84 -2.98
C LEU A 141 14.75 5.86 -2.28
N LYS A 142 14.60 7.15 -2.63
CA LYS A 142 15.34 8.23 -2.01
C LYS A 142 15.11 8.28 -0.50
N ALA A 143 13.85 8.23 -0.06
CA ALA A 143 13.50 8.27 1.35
C ALA A 143 14.11 7.10 2.15
N VAL A 144 14.22 5.91 1.56
CA VAL A 144 14.87 4.76 2.22
C VAL A 144 16.38 4.94 2.27
N VAL A 145 17.02 5.28 1.15
CA VAL A 145 18.50 5.41 1.07
C VAL A 145 19.02 6.54 1.95
N GLU A 146 18.28 7.63 2.07
CA GLU A 146 18.63 8.79 2.89
C GLU A 146 18.31 8.59 4.39
N THR A 147 17.60 7.52 4.78
CA THR A 147 17.29 7.24 6.19
C THR A 147 18.41 6.41 6.82
N PRO A 148 19.21 6.92 7.77
CA PRO A 148 20.34 6.20 8.35
C PRO A 148 19.96 4.86 8.97
N ALA A 149 18.74 4.75 9.53
CA ALA A 149 18.23 3.54 10.16
C ALA A 149 18.13 2.33 9.20
N HIS A 150 18.18 2.52 7.87
CA HIS A 150 18.12 1.41 6.91
C HIS A 150 19.28 0.39 7.07
N MET A 151 20.40 0.84 7.64
CA MET A 151 21.55 -0.02 7.97
C MET A 151 21.48 -0.60 9.39
N ALA A 152 20.59 -0.10 10.25
CA ALA A 152 20.53 -0.43 11.67
C ALA A 152 19.35 -1.36 12.04
N GLN A 153 18.25 -1.32 11.31
CA GLN A 153 17.06 -2.09 11.64
C GLN A 153 16.59 -2.94 10.45
N SER A 154 16.33 -4.21 10.70
CA SER A 154 15.74 -5.10 9.70
C SER A 154 14.24 -4.83 9.51
N LEU A 155 13.69 -5.23 8.35
CA LEU A 155 12.24 -5.16 8.06
C LEU A 155 11.39 -5.94 9.06
N SER A 156 11.89 -7.12 9.49
CA SER A 156 11.23 -7.95 10.50
C SER A 156 11.14 -7.23 11.85
N GLN A 157 12.23 -6.60 12.29
CA GLN A 157 12.24 -5.81 13.52
C GLN A 157 11.36 -4.56 13.40
N ALA A 158 11.42 -3.84 12.26
CA ALA A 158 10.58 -2.68 12.02
C ALA A 158 9.10 -3.02 12.09
N SER A 159 8.72 -4.19 11.57
CA SER A 159 7.36 -4.71 11.64
C SER A 159 6.93 -5.02 13.07
N PHE A 160 7.77 -5.73 13.80
CA PHE A 160 7.48 -6.13 15.19
C PHE A 160 7.40 -4.92 16.13
N ASP A 161 8.31 -3.97 15.95
CA ASP A 161 8.38 -2.76 16.76
C ASP A 161 7.40 -1.64 16.34
N ALA A 162 6.50 -1.88 15.39
CA ALA A 162 5.63 -0.86 14.81
C ALA A 162 4.88 -0.05 15.86
N TRP A 163 4.23 -0.71 16.82
CA TRP A 163 3.44 -0.09 17.87
C TRP A 163 4.24 0.83 18.80
N ILE A 164 5.48 0.45 19.10
CA ILE A 164 6.32 1.15 20.07
C ILE A 164 7.28 2.16 19.43
N LYS A 165 7.56 2.04 18.13
CA LYS A 165 8.50 2.92 17.41
C LYS A 165 7.85 3.69 16.29
N PHE A 166 7.24 3.01 15.29
CA PHE A 166 6.74 3.65 14.09
C PHE A 166 5.56 4.58 14.38
N TYR A 167 4.61 4.12 15.21
CA TYR A 167 3.44 4.91 15.62
C TYR A 167 3.69 5.83 16.84
N LYS A 168 4.89 5.78 17.43
CA LYS A 168 5.33 6.66 18.52
C LYS A 168 6.65 7.34 18.15
N PRO A 169 6.68 8.19 17.11
CA PRO A 169 7.92 8.79 16.62
C PRO A 169 8.56 9.71 17.66
N SER A 170 9.89 9.73 17.65
CA SER A 170 10.73 10.64 18.45
C SER A 170 11.67 11.43 17.54
N ALA A 171 12.39 12.41 18.10
CA ALA A 171 13.38 13.18 17.35
C ALA A 171 14.49 12.29 16.75
N ASN A 172 14.78 11.12 17.34
CA ASN A 172 15.79 10.18 16.86
C ASN A 172 15.24 9.10 15.91
N SER A 173 13.96 9.15 15.54
CA SER A 173 13.31 8.11 14.72
C SER A 173 14.07 7.81 13.43
N VAL A 174 14.57 8.82 12.73
CA VAL A 174 15.30 8.67 11.45
C VAL A 174 16.59 7.84 11.58
N ASN A 175 17.18 7.76 12.77
CA ASN A 175 18.39 6.99 13.06
C ASN A 175 18.07 5.61 13.67
N ALA A 176 16.86 5.42 14.18
CA ALA A 176 16.53 4.27 15.03
C ALA A 176 15.61 3.26 14.37
N HIS A 177 14.76 3.68 13.45
CA HIS A 177 13.84 2.76 12.79
C HIS A 177 13.48 3.18 11.36
N VAL A 178 13.12 2.18 10.55
CA VAL A 178 12.73 2.34 9.16
C VAL A 178 11.22 2.26 8.98
N SER A 179 10.72 2.79 7.87
CA SER A 179 9.35 2.54 7.44
C SER A 179 9.25 1.17 6.79
N TYR A 180 8.56 0.24 7.42
CA TYR A 180 8.27 -1.06 6.85
C TYR A 180 7.36 -0.97 5.61
N TYR A 181 6.60 0.11 5.44
CA TYR A 181 5.88 0.43 4.20
C TYR A 181 6.85 0.65 3.04
N ARG A 182 7.70 1.68 3.13
CA ARG A 182 8.60 2.07 2.03
C ARG A 182 9.71 1.06 1.78
N GLN A 183 10.41 0.65 2.83
CA GLN A 183 11.49 -0.33 2.66
C GLN A 183 10.93 -1.71 2.27
N GLY A 184 9.74 -2.07 2.74
CA GLY A 184 9.02 -3.26 2.30
C GLY A 184 8.58 -3.16 0.83
N ALA A 185 8.14 -1.98 0.37
CA ALA A 185 7.82 -1.75 -1.04
C ALA A 185 9.06 -1.92 -1.94
N LEU A 186 10.23 -1.44 -1.51
CA LEU A 186 11.48 -1.67 -2.25
C LEU A 186 11.87 -3.14 -2.27
N ALA A 187 11.68 -3.87 -1.17
CA ALA A 187 11.91 -5.32 -1.14
C ALA A 187 10.97 -6.05 -2.11
N ALA A 188 9.69 -5.70 -2.14
CA ALA A 188 8.72 -6.23 -3.10
C ALA A 188 9.12 -5.91 -4.55
N TRP A 189 9.57 -4.68 -4.83
CA TRP A 189 10.06 -4.29 -6.15
C TRP A 189 11.26 -5.12 -6.61
N VAL A 190 12.27 -5.29 -5.74
CA VAL A 190 13.44 -6.12 -6.04
C VAL A 190 13.04 -7.57 -6.30
N LEU A 191 12.15 -8.14 -5.49
CA LEU A 191 11.64 -9.49 -5.66
C LEU A 191 10.88 -9.64 -6.99
N ASP A 192 9.98 -8.71 -7.32
CA ASP A 192 9.22 -8.71 -8.56
C ASP A 192 10.14 -8.59 -9.79
N ALA A 193 11.14 -7.71 -9.73
CA ALA A 193 12.13 -7.56 -10.80
C ALA A 193 12.95 -8.84 -11.01
N GLU A 194 13.39 -9.50 -9.93
CA GLU A 194 14.17 -10.74 -10.00
C GLU A 194 13.33 -11.92 -10.54
N ILE A 195 12.06 -12.00 -10.15
CA ILE A 195 11.13 -13.01 -10.67
C ILE A 195 10.91 -12.78 -12.16
N ARG A 196 10.64 -11.54 -12.60
CA ARG A 196 10.49 -11.20 -14.02
C ARG A 196 11.72 -11.54 -14.83
N ARG A 197 12.91 -11.26 -14.28
CA ARG A 197 14.20 -11.58 -14.90
C ARG A 197 14.37 -13.08 -15.11
N LYS A 198 14.03 -13.92 -14.10
CA LYS A 198 14.19 -15.38 -14.14
C LYS A 198 13.10 -16.09 -14.95
N THR A 199 11.91 -15.56 -15.00
CA THR A 199 10.73 -16.24 -15.56
C THR A 199 10.26 -15.69 -16.91
N LYS A 200 11.02 -14.82 -17.55
CA LYS A 200 10.65 -14.15 -18.80
C LYS A 200 9.32 -13.39 -18.70
N SER A 201 9.17 -12.57 -17.65
CA SER A 201 8.06 -11.63 -17.40
C SER A 201 6.88 -12.13 -16.55
N LEU A 202 6.97 -13.27 -15.87
CA LEU A 202 6.04 -13.53 -14.77
C LEU A 202 6.34 -12.54 -13.63
N SER A 203 5.32 -11.98 -13.03
CA SER A 203 5.46 -11.13 -11.85
C SER A 203 5.24 -11.90 -10.55
N LEU A 204 5.55 -11.24 -9.43
CA LEU A 204 5.39 -11.80 -8.08
C LEU A 204 3.99 -12.41 -7.85
N ILE A 205 2.94 -11.81 -8.43
CA ILE A 205 1.57 -12.29 -8.28
C ILE A 205 1.32 -13.64 -8.95
N HIS A 206 2.01 -13.96 -10.04
CA HIS A 206 1.80 -15.22 -10.75
C HIS A 206 2.33 -16.45 -9.98
N ILE A 207 3.10 -16.23 -8.91
CA ILE A 207 3.61 -17.29 -8.03
C ILE A 207 2.55 -17.70 -6.99
N SER A 208 1.60 -16.84 -6.69
CA SER A 208 0.53 -17.11 -5.74
C SER A 208 -0.71 -17.76 -6.37
N GLU A 209 -0.71 -18.01 -7.67
CA GLU A 209 -1.75 -18.83 -8.32
C GLU A 209 -1.42 -20.32 -8.16
N PRO A 210 -2.31 -21.12 -7.54
CA PRO A 210 -2.18 -22.56 -7.48
C PRO A 210 -2.37 -23.23 -8.84
#